data_bca7ae6db52cd9a1d2d89b3fec23506f
#
_entry.id   bca7ae6db52cd9a1d2d89b3fec23506f
#
_cell.length_a   1.000
_cell.length_b   1.000
_cell.length_c   1.000
_cell.angle_alpha   90.00
_cell.angle_beta   90.00
_cell.angle_gamma   90.00
#
_symmetry.space_group_name_H-M   'P 1'
#
loop_
_entity.id
_entity.type
_entity.pdbx_description
1 polymer ?
#
loop_
_entity_poly.entity_id
_entity_poly.type
_entity_poly.pdbx_seq_one_letter_code
_entity_poly.pdbx_strand_id
1 'polypeptide(L)'
;MTTDATQTWIITGASKGFGRALAEAALAAGDNVVVAVRNPDGMADLAAEYSDTCLVARFDARDTHAAAGLVSATLDRFGRLDVLVNNAGRAVIGAVEEVSDAQLRDLMDLHLFGPAALVRAALPAMRGRRSGTIVQMSSQGGRVAFPGVSAYCASKFALEGWSESLAAEVAPFGVRVLLVEPSRFRTAFNAGLEFSAVSDSYRDTLAPLRADMAGADGVQEGDPVRAAGIIVRLAHSEHVPLRLPLGSEAVERLSGVYRRGLAEVERWAEIARSADFDDAVSAVRPV
;
A
#
# COMPACT_ATOMS: atom_id res chain seq x y z
N MET A 1 -2.74 1.65 25.02
CA MET A 1 -2.60 3.10 25.34
C MET A 1 -2.10 3.78 24.08
N THR A 2 -2.60 4.95 23.71
CA THR A 2 -2.03 5.77 22.62
C THR A 2 -0.78 6.47 23.15
N THR A 3 0.29 6.51 22.37
CA THR A 3 1.47 7.31 22.73
C THR A 3 1.14 8.78 22.50
N ASP A 4 1.16 9.60 23.55
CA ASP A 4 0.96 11.07 23.47
C ASP A 4 2.16 11.82 22.81
N ALA A 5 3.13 11.09 22.27
CA ALA A 5 4.31 11.68 21.66
C ALA A 5 4.08 12.01 20.19
N THR A 6 4.37 13.23 19.77
CA THR A 6 4.41 13.69 18.38
C THR A 6 5.23 12.72 17.52
N GLN A 7 4.63 12.20 16.46
CA GLN A 7 5.28 11.33 15.48
C GLN A 7 5.69 12.13 14.23
N THR A 8 6.66 11.63 13.50
CA THR A 8 7.07 12.20 12.21
C THR A 8 6.80 11.20 11.10
N TRP A 9 6.08 11.66 10.09
CA TRP A 9 5.56 10.84 8.98
C TRP A 9 6.23 11.22 7.67
N ILE A 10 6.46 10.24 6.80
CA ILE A 10 6.63 10.45 5.35
C ILE A 10 5.40 9.82 4.67
N ILE A 11 4.71 10.57 3.81
CA ILE A 11 3.56 10.08 3.06
C ILE A 11 3.78 10.33 1.57
N THR A 12 3.93 9.26 0.78
CA THR A 12 4.08 9.36 -0.68
C THR A 12 2.74 9.51 -1.37
N GLY A 13 2.69 10.29 -2.46
CA GLY A 13 1.45 10.51 -3.20
C GLY A 13 0.39 11.29 -2.41
N ALA A 14 0.81 12.22 -1.55
CA ALA A 14 -0.04 12.95 -0.61
C ALA A 14 -0.84 14.11 -1.26
N SER A 15 -0.79 14.29 -2.59
CA SER A 15 -1.49 15.42 -3.25
C SER A 15 -3.00 15.27 -3.33
N LYS A 16 -3.55 14.06 -3.21
CA LYS A 16 -4.99 13.75 -3.32
C LYS A 16 -5.32 12.40 -2.67
N GLY A 17 -6.62 12.13 -2.56
CA GLY A 17 -7.15 10.83 -2.11
C GLY A 17 -6.66 10.42 -0.72
N PHE A 18 -6.31 9.15 -0.55
CA PHE A 18 -5.84 8.62 0.73
C PHE A 18 -4.62 9.36 1.27
N GLY A 19 -3.64 9.66 0.42
CA GLY A 19 -2.42 10.33 0.86
C GLY A 19 -2.69 11.73 1.42
N ARG A 20 -3.59 12.49 0.81
CA ARG A 20 -4.01 13.81 1.30
C ARG A 20 -4.77 13.68 2.62
N ALA A 21 -5.75 12.78 2.69
CA ALA A 21 -6.53 12.54 3.91
C ALA A 21 -5.64 12.06 5.08
N LEU A 22 -4.64 11.22 4.81
CA LEU A 22 -3.66 10.80 5.81
C LEU A 22 -2.79 11.95 6.31
N ALA A 23 -2.31 12.82 5.39
CA ALA A 23 -1.52 13.98 5.77
C ALA A 23 -2.32 14.94 6.66
N GLU A 24 -3.55 15.26 6.26
CA GLU A 24 -4.45 16.11 7.05
C GLU A 24 -4.77 15.51 8.43
N ALA A 25 -5.06 14.20 8.48
CA ALA A 25 -5.38 13.51 9.73
C ALA A 25 -4.18 13.45 10.69
N ALA A 26 -2.96 13.21 10.18
CA ALA A 26 -1.75 13.19 11.00
C ALA A 26 -1.39 14.58 11.52
N LEU A 27 -1.46 15.61 10.66
CA LEU A 27 -1.23 17.00 11.05
C LEU A 27 -2.24 17.47 12.10
N ALA A 28 -3.53 17.15 11.92
CA ALA A 28 -4.58 17.45 12.88
C ALA A 28 -4.40 16.71 14.23
N ALA A 29 -3.71 15.58 14.24
CA ALA A 29 -3.33 14.87 15.45
C ALA A 29 -2.10 15.46 16.16
N GLY A 30 -1.47 16.50 15.59
CA GLY A 30 -0.28 17.17 16.15
C GLY A 30 1.05 16.55 15.72
N ASP A 31 1.03 15.72 14.69
CA ASP A 31 2.21 15.06 14.14
C ASP A 31 2.94 15.94 13.11
N ASN A 32 4.21 15.66 12.88
CA ASN A 32 4.97 16.22 11.77
C ASN A 32 4.78 15.38 10.51
N VAL A 33 4.58 16.01 9.36
CA VAL A 33 4.33 15.28 8.10
C VAL A 33 5.21 15.80 6.97
N VAL A 34 5.94 14.91 6.33
CA VAL A 34 6.57 15.14 5.04
C VAL A 34 5.64 14.65 3.95
N VAL A 35 5.04 15.57 3.19
CA VAL A 35 4.19 15.25 2.04
C VAL A 35 5.07 15.12 0.80
N ALA A 36 5.30 13.87 0.37
CA ALA A 36 6.16 13.53 -0.75
C ALA A 36 5.35 13.42 -2.04
N VAL A 37 5.48 14.39 -2.95
CA VAL A 37 4.64 14.56 -4.14
C VAL A 37 5.47 14.92 -5.37
N ARG A 38 4.98 14.55 -6.56
CA ARG A 38 5.67 14.89 -7.83
C ARG A 38 5.58 16.38 -8.16
N ASN A 39 4.44 17.00 -7.87
CA ASN A 39 4.24 18.44 -8.02
C ASN A 39 3.93 19.09 -6.68
N PRO A 40 4.87 19.84 -6.08
CA PRO A 40 4.69 20.53 -4.81
C PRO A 40 3.67 21.66 -4.83
N ASP A 41 3.40 22.28 -5.98
CA ASP A 41 2.55 23.48 -6.09
C ASP A 41 1.13 23.25 -5.56
N GLY A 42 0.60 22.04 -5.71
CA GLY A 42 -0.71 21.64 -5.21
C GLY A 42 -0.80 21.45 -3.68
N MET A 43 0.28 21.74 -2.94
CA MET A 43 0.35 21.56 -1.48
C MET A 43 0.51 22.86 -0.72
N ALA A 44 0.41 24.01 -1.40
CA ALA A 44 0.66 25.32 -0.82
C ALA A 44 -0.31 25.66 0.34
N ASP A 45 -1.56 25.23 0.23
CA ASP A 45 -2.58 25.39 1.26
C ASP A 45 -2.20 24.67 2.55
N LEU A 46 -1.82 23.39 2.45
CA LEU A 46 -1.42 22.58 3.60
C LEU A 46 -0.12 23.09 4.23
N ALA A 47 0.84 23.47 3.39
CA ALA A 47 2.12 24.05 3.86
C ALA A 47 1.93 25.37 4.59
N ALA A 48 0.97 26.19 4.17
CA ALA A 48 0.67 27.47 4.83
C ALA A 48 -0.05 27.28 6.17
N GLU A 49 -1.00 26.34 6.22
CA GLU A 49 -1.76 26.04 7.44
C GLU A 49 -0.89 25.37 8.51
N TYR A 50 0.06 24.52 8.13
CA TYR A 50 0.91 23.72 9.02
C TYR A 50 2.40 24.01 8.82
N SER A 51 2.80 25.29 8.76
CA SER A 51 4.15 25.73 8.37
C SER A 51 5.29 25.11 9.20
N ASP A 52 5.05 24.82 10.47
CA ASP A 52 6.06 24.27 11.39
C ASP A 52 6.13 22.75 11.34
N THR A 53 5.02 22.09 11.05
CA THR A 53 4.85 20.62 11.14
C THR A 53 4.69 19.94 9.78
N CYS A 54 4.49 20.69 8.68
CA CYS A 54 4.42 20.16 7.33
C CYS A 54 5.66 20.52 6.51
N LEU A 55 6.30 19.52 5.91
CA LEU A 55 7.36 19.69 4.92
C LEU A 55 6.88 19.16 3.57
N VAL A 56 6.86 20.01 2.54
CA VAL A 56 6.55 19.58 1.17
C VAL A 56 7.84 19.20 0.46
N ALA A 57 7.92 17.95 0.01
CA ALA A 57 9.07 17.40 -0.69
C ALA A 57 8.69 16.96 -2.11
N ARG A 58 9.48 17.39 -3.11
CA ARG A 58 9.35 16.85 -4.47
C ARG A 58 9.93 15.44 -4.52
N PHE A 59 9.08 14.47 -4.87
CA PHE A 59 9.46 13.07 -4.91
C PHE A 59 8.62 12.28 -5.91
N ASP A 60 9.26 11.55 -6.80
CA ASP A 60 8.61 10.49 -7.61
C ASP A 60 8.87 9.14 -6.93
N ALA A 61 7.81 8.43 -6.57
CA ALA A 61 7.91 7.15 -5.87
C ALA A 61 8.58 6.03 -6.71
N ARG A 62 8.76 6.23 -8.03
CA ARG A 62 9.50 5.32 -8.91
C ARG A 62 11.01 5.59 -8.91
N ASP A 63 11.43 6.76 -8.46
CA ASP A 63 12.85 7.10 -8.36
C ASP A 63 13.46 6.53 -7.08
N THR A 64 13.97 5.30 -7.21
CA THR A 64 14.60 4.59 -6.08
C THR A 64 15.86 5.28 -5.56
N HIS A 65 16.56 6.08 -6.39
CA HIS A 65 17.77 6.81 -5.99
C HIS A 65 17.46 8.02 -5.10
N ALA A 66 16.29 8.63 -5.27
CA ALA A 66 15.85 9.76 -4.46
C ALA A 66 15.42 9.38 -3.03
N ALA A 67 15.20 8.09 -2.75
CA ALA A 67 14.66 7.61 -1.48
C ALA A 67 15.51 8.03 -0.26
N ALA A 68 16.82 7.88 -0.34
CA ALA A 68 17.74 8.25 0.75
C ALA A 68 17.71 9.76 1.03
N GLY A 69 17.63 10.59 -0.01
CA GLY A 69 17.53 12.03 0.11
C GLY A 69 16.26 12.50 0.82
N LEU A 70 15.11 11.86 0.52
CA LEU A 70 13.84 12.15 1.18
C LEU A 70 13.88 11.83 2.68
N VAL A 71 14.44 10.68 3.04
CA VAL A 71 14.62 10.29 4.45
C VAL A 71 15.59 11.24 5.17
N SER A 72 16.73 11.58 4.55
CA SER A 72 17.68 12.55 5.13
C SER A 72 17.03 13.90 5.39
N ALA A 73 16.32 14.46 4.42
CA ALA A 73 15.60 15.73 4.58
C ALA A 73 14.56 15.68 5.72
N THR A 74 13.92 14.53 5.92
CA THR A 74 12.99 14.34 7.04
C THR A 74 13.71 14.37 8.38
N LEU A 75 14.83 13.64 8.48
CA LEU A 75 15.63 13.59 9.70
C LEU A 75 16.28 14.97 10.01
N ASP A 76 16.75 15.68 9.00
CA ASP A 76 17.34 17.02 9.15
C ASP A 76 16.30 18.03 9.64
N ARG A 77 15.05 17.92 9.18
CA ARG A 77 13.96 18.85 9.55
C ARG A 77 13.35 18.55 10.92
N PHE A 78 13.12 17.28 11.24
CA PHE A 78 12.33 16.86 12.40
C PHE A 78 13.09 15.98 13.40
N GLY A 79 14.34 15.59 13.10
CA GLY A 79 15.19 14.79 13.98
C GLY A 79 14.80 13.31 14.09
N ARG A 80 13.67 12.90 13.49
CA ARG A 80 13.11 11.54 13.62
C ARG A 80 12.23 11.15 12.43
N LEU A 81 12.04 9.86 12.23
CA LEU A 81 11.05 9.28 11.32
C LEU A 81 10.35 8.12 12.03
N ASP A 82 9.07 8.26 12.30
CA ASP A 82 8.26 7.27 13.03
C ASP A 82 7.37 6.45 12.13
N VAL A 83 6.78 7.07 11.11
CA VAL A 83 5.85 6.41 10.21
C VAL A 83 6.23 6.68 8.76
N LEU A 84 6.44 5.61 8.00
CA LEU A 84 6.60 5.68 6.56
C LEU A 84 5.35 5.14 5.88
N VAL A 85 4.65 5.97 5.09
CA VAL A 85 3.47 5.57 4.32
C VAL A 85 3.80 5.53 2.84
N ASN A 86 3.94 4.33 2.30
CA ASN A 86 4.03 4.08 0.86
C ASN A 86 2.61 4.04 0.27
N ASN A 87 2.10 5.22 -0.09
CA ASN A 87 0.72 5.37 -0.58
C ASN A 87 0.64 5.64 -2.09
N ALA A 88 1.66 6.19 -2.72
CA ALA A 88 1.64 6.49 -4.15
C ALA A 88 1.21 5.27 -4.97
N GLY A 89 0.22 5.45 -5.85
CA GLY A 89 -0.31 4.34 -6.64
C GLY A 89 -1.20 4.79 -7.79
N ARG A 90 -1.34 3.92 -8.79
CA ARG A 90 -2.26 4.02 -9.94
C ARG A 90 -2.60 2.62 -10.44
N ALA A 91 -3.55 2.52 -11.37
CA ALA A 91 -3.84 1.24 -12.01
C ALA A 91 -3.94 1.40 -13.53
N VAL A 92 -3.71 0.30 -14.23
CA VAL A 92 -3.94 0.12 -15.66
C VAL A 92 -5.05 -0.92 -15.82
N ILE A 93 -6.04 -0.60 -16.65
CA ILE A 93 -7.19 -1.45 -16.95
C ILE A 93 -7.06 -2.00 -18.36
N GLY A 94 -6.96 -3.33 -18.48
CA GLY A 94 -6.86 -4.03 -19.75
C GLY A 94 -6.67 -5.53 -19.55
N ALA A 95 -6.92 -6.31 -20.60
CA ALA A 95 -6.57 -7.72 -20.63
C ALA A 95 -5.05 -7.90 -20.55
N VAL A 96 -4.60 -9.09 -20.18
CA VAL A 96 -3.16 -9.41 -20.11
C VAL A 96 -2.45 -9.11 -21.44
N GLU A 97 -3.08 -9.40 -22.57
CA GLU A 97 -2.53 -9.14 -23.91
C GLU A 97 -2.59 -7.67 -24.34
N GLU A 98 -3.40 -6.85 -23.66
CA GLU A 98 -3.57 -5.42 -23.95
C GLU A 98 -2.63 -4.53 -23.11
N VAL A 99 -2.14 -5.02 -21.99
CA VAL A 99 -1.23 -4.29 -21.12
C VAL A 99 0.21 -4.53 -21.58
N SER A 100 0.92 -3.45 -21.93
CA SER A 100 2.31 -3.53 -22.38
C SER A 100 3.27 -3.87 -21.23
N ASP A 101 4.43 -4.45 -21.60
CA ASP A 101 5.53 -4.67 -20.66
C ASP A 101 5.98 -3.39 -19.93
N ALA A 102 5.95 -2.26 -20.62
CA ALA A 102 6.30 -0.97 -20.03
C ALA A 102 5.31 -0.56 -18.93
N GLN A 103 4.01 -0.75 -19.13
CA GLN A 103 2.98 -0.47 -18.14
C GLN A 103 3.09 -1.39 -16.93
N LEU A 104 3.35 -2.69 -17.15
CA LEU A 104 3.56 -3.65 -16.06
C LEU A 104 4.79 -3.28 -15.24
N ARG A 105 5.93 -2.96 -15.89
CA ARG A 105 7.16 -2.53 -15.21
C ARG A 105 6.97 -1.26 -14.41
N ASP A 106 6.30 -0.25 -14.97
CA ASP A 106 6.01 1.01 -14.26
C ASP A 106 5.14 0.80 -13.02
N LEU A 107 4.17 -0.13 -13.05
CA LEU A 107 3.41 -0.49 -11.85
C LEU A 107 4.26 -1.21 -10.82
N MET A 108 5.21 -2.07 -11.23
CA MET A 108 6.15 -2.71 -10.33
C MET A 108 7.12 -1.70 -9.71
N ASP A 109 7.62 -0.74 -10.50
CA ASP A 109 8.47 0.34 -10.00
C ASP A 109 7.74 1.16 -8.94
N LEU A 110 6.47 1.53 -9.21
CA LEU A 110 5.66 2.36 -8.34
C LEU A 110 5.22 1.64 -7.05
N HIS A 111 4.82 0.37 -7.14
CA HIS A 111 4.17 -0.36 -6.04
C HIS A 111 5.10 -1.28 -5.26
N LEU A 112 6.27 -1.63 -5.81
CA LEU A 112 7.21 -2.53 -5.16
C LEU A 112 8.60 -1.90 -5.00
N PHE A 113 9.27 -1.55 -6.11
CA PHE A 113 10.67 -1.14 -6.04
C PHE A 113 10.87 0.21 -5.35
N GLY A 114 10.02 1.19 -5.60
CA GLY A 114 10.01 2.48 -4.91
C GLY A 114 9.75 2.35 -3.40
N PRO A 115 8.63 1.70 -2.98
CA PRO A 115 8.40 1.35 -1.58
C PRO A 115 9.56 0.61 -0.92
N ALA A 116 10.15 -0.38 -1.59
CA ALA A 116 11.29 -1.12 -1.07
C ALA A 116 12.53 -0.23 -0.88
N ALA A 117 12.78 0.71 -1.78
CA ALA A 117 13.87 1.66 -1.65
C ALA A 117 13.68 2.61 -0.46
N LEU A 118 12.46 3.14 -0.28
CA LEU A 118 12.11 4.00 0.87
C LEU A 118 12.22 3.24 2.19
N VAL A 119 11.74 2.01 2.25
CA VAL A 119 11.87 1.16 3.45
C VAL A 119 13.34 0.95 3.80
N ARG A 120 14.18 0.57 2.82
CA ARG A 120 15.63 0.39 3.07
C ARG A 120 16.29 1.67 3.58
N ALA A 121 15.88 2.83 3.08
CA ALA A 121 16.40 4.12 3.54
C ALA A 121 15.92 4.47 4.97
N ALA A 122 14.67 4.15 5.32
CA ALA A 122 14.06 4.45 6.62
C ALA A 122 14.52 3.52 7.76
N LEU A 123 14.73 2.23 7.45
CA LEU A 123 15.01 1.19 8.43
C LEU A 123 16.21 1.49 9.37
N PRO A 124 17.35 2.04 8.93
CA PRO A 124 18.46 2.34 9.85
C PRO A 124 18.04 3.26 11.00
N ALA A 125 17.29 4.32 10.72
CA ALA A 125 16.80 5.25 11.73
C ALA A 125 15.77 4.61 12.67
N MET A 126 14.79 3.87 12.11
CA MET A 126 13.77 3.17 12.89
C MET A 126 14.38 2.07 13.77
N ARG A 127 15.29 1.25 13.22
CA ARG A 127 15.99 0.19 13.95
C ARG A 127 16.86 0.74 15.09
N GLY A 128 17.60 1.83 14.84
CA GLY A 128 18.42 2.49 15.85
C GLY A 128 17.61 2.96 17.06
N ARG A 129 16.38 3.40 16.84
CA ARG A 129 15.45 3.82 17.90
C ARG A 129 14.58 2.68 18.45
N ARG A 130 14.67 1.50 17.85
CA ARG A 130 13.83 0.33 18.16
C ARG A 130 12.33 0.66 18.10
N SER A 131 11.94 1.51 17.19
CA SER A 131 10.55 1.99 17.02
C SER A 131 10.33 2.51 15.62
N GLY A 132 9.18 2.17 15.03
CA GLY A 132 8.74 2.68 13.74
C GLY A 132 7.53 1.89 13.23
N THR A 133 6.80 2.49 12.31
CA THR A 133 5.69 1.82 11.61
C THR A 133 5.82 2.06 10.10
N ILE A 134 5.80 0.99 9.33
CA ILE A 134 5.81 1.02 7.87
C ILE A 134 4.39 0.68 7.41
N VAL A 135 3.71 1.64 6.80
CA VAL A 135 2.36 1.49 6.25
C VAL A 135 2.47 1.31 4.74
N GLN A 136 2.03 0.17 4.25
CA GLN A 136 1.99 -0.16 2.83
C GLN A 136 0.55 -0.08 2.33
N MET A 137 0.24 0.89 1.46
CA MET A 137 -1.08 0.97 0.85
C MET A 137 -1.20 -0.09 -0.24
N SER A 138 -1.67 -1.27 0.17
CA SER A 138 -2.01 -2.38 -0.70
C SER A 138 -3.41 -2.20 -1.31
N SER A 139 -4.16 -3.25 -1.43
CA SER A 139 -5.54 -3.32 -1.93
C SER A 139 -6.12 -4.70 -1.62
N GLN A 140 -7.43 -4.86 -1.61
CA GLN A 140 -8.02 -6.20 -1.77
C GLN A 140 -7.45 -6.91 -3.01
N GLY A 141 -7.07 -6.13 -4.06
CA GLY A 141 -6.39 -6.62 -5.26
C GLY A 141 -4.96 -7.16 -5.05
N GLY A 142 -4.41 -7.06 -3.83
CA GLY A 142 -3.18 -7.74 -3.42
C GLY A 142 -3.38 -9.16 -2.89
N ARG A 143 -4.63 -9.59 -2.69
CA ARG A 143 -5.01 -10.91 -2.16
C ARG A 143 -6.00 -11.66 -3.04
N VAL A 144 -6.68 -10.95 -3.92
CA VAL A 144 -7.60 -11.51 -4.92
C VAL A 144 -7.37 -10.84 -6.27
N ALA A 145 -7.30 -11.64 -7.33
CA ALA A 145 -7.14 -11.13 -8.68
C ALA A 145 -8.50 -10.96 -9.36
N PHE A 146 -8.58 -9.96 -10.24
CA PHE A 146 -9.75 -9.67 -11.04
C PHE A 146 -9.37 -9.62 -12.52
N PRO A 147 -10.24 -10.11 -13.43
CA PRO A 147 -10.05 -9.90 -14.87
C PRO A 147 -9.87 -8.41 -15.20
N GLY A 148 -9.02 -8.11 -16.16
CA GLY A 148 -8.81 -6.74 -16.64
C GLY A 148 -7.99 -5.81 -15.75
N VAL A 149 -7.46 -6.30 -14.61
CA VAL A 149 -6.57 -5.54 -13.71
C VAL A 149 -5.35 -6.37 -13.30
N SER A 150 -4.91 -7.29 -14.16
CA SER A 150 -3.85 -8.26 -13.86
C SER A 150 -2.53 -7.62 -13.45
N ALA A 151 -2.07 -6.59 -14.16
CA ALA A 151 -0.82 -5.90 -13.87
C ALA A 151 -0.86 -5.19 -12.50
N TYR A 152 -1.99 -4.55 -12.18
CA TYR A 152 -2.20 -3.95 -10.85
C TYR A 152 -2.21 -5.01 -9.75
N CYS A 153 -3.00 -6.07 -9.93
CA CYS A 153 -3.03 -7.17 -8.95
C CYS A 153 -1.64 -7.77 -8.75
N ALA A 154 -0.92 -8.09 -9.82
CA ALA A 154 0.45 -8.63 -9.73
C ALA A 154 1.37 -7.73 -8.89
N SER A 155 1.34 -6.41 -9.10
CA SER A 155 2.15 -5.47 -8.34
C SER A 155 1.76 -5.39 -6.86
N LYS A 156 0.46 -5.50 -6.54
CA LYS A 156 -0.01 -5.50 -5.14
C LYS A 156 0.23 -6.84 -4.44
N PHE A 157 0.10 -7.97 -5.14
CA PHE A 157 0.52 -9.28 -4.61
C PHE A 157 2.03 -9.30 -4.29
N ALA A 158 2.86 -8.70 -5.16
CA ALA A 158 4.29 -8.58 -4.91
C ALA A 158 4.58 -7.74 -3.65
N LEU A 159 3.88 -6.62 -3.47
CA LEU A 159 3.99 -5.79 -2.26
C LEU A 159 3.58 -6.56 -1.01
N GLU A 160 2.47 -7.34 -1.06
CA GLU A 160 1.99 -8.15 0.06
C GLU A 160 3.03 -9.18 0.50
N GLY A 161 3.52 -10.03 -0.42
CA GLY A 161 4.49 -11.06 -0.08
C GLY A 161 5.82 -10.49 0.41
N TRP A 162 6.30 -9.41 -0.21
CA TRP A 162 7.51 -8.72 0.23
C TRP A 162 7.35 -8.12 1.64
N SER A 163 6.21 -7.51 1.92
CA SER A 163 5.94 -6.87 3.22
C SER A 163 5.69 -7.88 4.34
N GLU A 164 5.16 -9.05 4.04
CA GLU A 164 5.00 -10.14 5.00
C GLU A 164 6.36 -10.65 5.50
N SER A 165 7.31 -10.86 4.58
CA SER A 165 8.70 -11.20 4.95
C SER A 165 9.37 -10.08 5.74
N LEU A 166 9.23 -8.82 5.28
CA LEU A 166 9.76 -7.66 5.98
C LEU A 166 9.26 -7.59 7.43
N ALA A 167 7.97 -7.85 7.66
CA ALA A 167 7.38 -7.77 9.00
C ALA A 167 8.09 -8.71 9.99
N ALA A 168 8.37 -9.94 9.58
CA ALA A 168 9.09 -10.90 10.39
C ALA A 168 10.56 -10.48 10.65
N GLU A 169 11.23 -9.94 9.62
CA GLU A 169 12.62 -9.48 9.71
C GLU A 169 12.80 -8.29 10.65
N VAL A 170 11.85 -7.36 10.70
CA VAL A 170 11.99 -6.10 11.45
C VAL A 170 11.35 -6.12 12.83
N ALA A 171 10.48 -7.10 13.12
CA ALA A 171 9.83 -7.25 14.42
C ALA A 171 10.81 -7.30 15.62
N PRO A 172 11.97 -8.00 15.55
CA PRO A 172 12.95 -8.01 16.65
C PRO A 172 13.53 -6.62 16.95
N PHE A 173 13.41 -5.68 16.02
CA PHE A 173 13.89 -4.30 16.20
C PHE A 173 12.79 -3.33 16.65
N GLY A 174 11.59 -3.83 16.98
CA GLY A 174 10.47 -2.99 17.39
C GLY A 174 9.85 -2.17 16.23
N VAL A 175 10.14 -2.52 14.97
CA VAL A 175 9.53 -1.92 13.80
C VAL A 175 8.33 -2.75 13.38
N ARG A 176 7.22 -2.10 13.07
CA ARG A 176 5.95 -2.73 12.70
C ARG A 176 5.63 -2.48 11.24
N VAL A 177 4.95 -3.41 10.62
CA VAL A 177 4.46 -3.29 9.24
C VAL A 177 2.93 -3.41 9.24
N LEU A 178 2.27 -2.50 8.55
CA LEU A 178 0.83 -2.49 8.33
C LEU A 178 0.53 -2.49 6.83
N LEU A 179 -0.04 -3.56 6.33
CA LEU A 179 -0.62 -3.66 5.00
C LEU A 179 -2.08 -3.21 5.06
N VAL A 180 -2.40 -2.10 4.42
CA VAL A 180 -3.76 -1.61 4.30
C VAL A 180 -4.35 -2.15 3.01
N GLU A 181 -5.49 -2.86 3.09
CA GLU A 181 -6.13 -3.57 1.98
C GLU A 181 -7.51 -2.95 1.65
N PRO A 182 -7.57 -1.74 1.04
CA PRO A 182 -8.84 -1.10 0.76
C PRO A 182 -9.64 -1.81 -0.34
N SER A 183 -10.98 -1.75 -0.23
CA SER A 183 -11.90 -1.93 -1.35
C SER A 183 -12.01 -0.64 -2.16
N ARG A 184 -13.22 -0.22 -2.52
CA ARG A 184 -13.48 1.02 -3.26
C ARG A 184 -13.70 2.18 -2.30
N PHE A 185 -12.88 3.23 -2.45
CA PHE A 185 -12.95 4.45 -1.65
C PHE A 185 -13.13 5.67 -2.53
N ARG A 186 -13.90 6.64 -2.06
CA ARG A 186 -14.20 7.88 -2.78
C ARG A 186 -12.98 8.79 -2.81
N THR A 187 -12.08 8.50 -3.74
CA THR A 187 -10.83 9.23 -3.99
C THR A 187 -10.70 9.48 -5.49
N ALA A 188 -9.81 10.40 -5.87
CA ALA A 188 -9.48 10.61 -7.28
C ALA A 188 -8.66 9.47 -7.93
N PHE A 189 -8.69 8.26 -7.37
CA PHE A 189 -7.99 7.10 -7.93
C PHE A 189 -8.59 6.68 -9.26
N ASN A 190 -9.93 6.61 -9.34
CA ASN A 190 -10.63 6.23 -10.57
C ASN A 190 -10.43 7.25 -11.70
N ALA A 191 -10.41 8.55 -11.39
CA ALA A 191 -10.07 9.59 -12.36
C ALA A 191 -8.63 9.49 -12.90
N GLY A 192 -7.74 8.80 -12.21
CA GLY A 192 -6.36 8.56 -12.60
C GLY A 192 -6.10 7.18 -13.22
N LEU A 193 -7.14 6.40 -13.55
CA LEU A 193 -6.99 5.11 -14.22
C LEU A 193 -6.48 5.29 -15.64
N GLU A 194 -5.55 4.46 -16.03
CA GLU A 194 -5.10 4.31 -17.41
C GLU A 194 -5.83 3.12 -18.03
N PHE A 195 -6.43 3.32 -19.19
CA PHE A 195 -7.08 2.25 -19.96
C PHE A 195 -6.17 1.86 -21.13
N SER A 196 -5.84 0.58 -21.24
CA SER A 196 -5.15 0.05 -22.41
C SER A 196 -6.03 0.14 -23.67
N ALA A 197 -5.41 0.04 -24.84
CA ALA A 197 -6.15 -0.10 -26.10
C ALA A 197 -7.08 -1.32 -26.04
N VAL A 198 -8.25 -1.21 -26.65
CA VAL A 198 -9.25 -2.30 -26.65
C VAL A 198 -9.03 -3.17 -27.87
N SER A 199 -8.71 -4.43 -27.67
CA SER A 199 -8.70 -5.43 -28.75
C SER A 199 -10.09 -6.02 -28.98
N ASP A 200 -10.34 -6.48 -30.20
CA ASP A 200 -11.62 -7.10 -30.54
C ASP A 200 -11.87 -8.36 -29.71
N SER A 201 -10.82 -9.13 -29.39
CA SER A 201 -10.91 -10.36 -28.62
C SER A 201 -11.43 -10.18 -27.20
N TYR A 202 -11.14 -9.05 -26.55
CA TYR A 202 -11.50 -8.78 -25.15
C TYR A 202 -12.56 -7.70 -24.98
N ARG A 203 -13.03 -7.10 -26.08
CA ARG A 203 -14.00 -5.99 -26.08
C ARG A 203 -15.22 -6.32 -25.22
N ASP A 204 -15.91 -7.40 -25.55
CA ASP A 204 -17.17 -7.77 -24.88
C ASP A 204 -16.93 -8.31 -23.47
N THR A 205 -15.86 -9.06 -23.28
CA THR A 205 -15.50 -9.64 -21.98
C THR A 205 -15.18 -8.59 -20.93
N LEU A 206 -14.47 -7.51 -21.32
CA LEU A 206 -14.04 -6.47 -20.39
C LEU A 206 -14.91 -5.20 -20.43
N ALA A 207 -15.89 -5.10 -21.34
CA ALA A 207 -16.77 -3.94 -21.43
C ALA A 207 -17.48 -3.63 -20.09
N PRO A 208 -18.05 -4.60 -19.36
CA PRO A 208 -18.71 -4.31 -18.08
C PRO A 208 -17.72 -3.76 -17.02
N LEU A 209 -16.51 -4.33 -16.94
CA LEU A 209 -15.49 -3.84 -16.00
C LEU A 209 -15.03 -2.42 -16.36
N ARG A 210 -14.77 -2.16 -17.65
CA ARG A 210 -14.33 -0.84 -18.11
C ARG A 210 -15.38 0.24 -17.82
N ALA A 211 -16.65 -0.07 -18.05
CA ALA A 211 -17.78 0.81 -17.75
C ALA A 211 -17.92 1.06 -16.24
N ASP A 212 -17.84 0.01 -15.42
CA ASP A 212 -17.92 0.11 -13.97
C ASP A 212 -16.76 0.95 -13.42
N MET A 213 -15.52 0.70 -13.85
CA MET A 213 -14.36 1.45 -13.39
C MET A 213 -14.37 2.92 -13.84
N ALA A 214 -14.85 3.21 -15.04
CA ALA A 214 -14.99 4.58 -15.55
C ALA A 214 -16.12 5.35 -14.85
N GLY A 215 -17.21 4.66 -14.49
CA GLY A 215 -18.39 5.27 -13.84
C GLY A 215 -18.31 5.34 -12.31
N ALA A 216 -17.29 4.75 -11.70
CA ALA A 216 -17.21 4.64 -10.23
C ALA A 216 -16.71 5.90 -9.53
N ASP A 217 -16.24 6.93 -10.26
CA ASP A 217 -15.66 8.12 -9.63
C ASP A 217 -16.72 8.93 -8.85
N GLY A 218 -16.44 9.19 -7.58
CA GLY A 218 -17.30 9.95 -6.67
C GLY A 218 -18.48 9.17 -6.06
N VAL A 219 -18.73 7.91 -6.45
CA VAL A 219 -19.85 7.08 -5.94
C VAL A 219 -19.42 5.87 -5.12
N GLN A 220 -18.11 5.73 -4.88
CA GLN A 220 -17.57 4.64 -4.07
C GLN A 220 -18.07 4.73 -2.61
N GLU A 221 -18.23 3.59 -1.95
CA GLU A 221 -18.81 3.46 -0.61
C GLU A 221 -17.84 3.91 0.49
N GLY A 222 -16.54 3.70 0.29
CA GLY A 222 -15.53 3.98 1.30
C GLY A 222 -15.24 5.46 1.47
N ASP A 223 -15.11 5.89 2.72
CA ASP A 223 -14.77 7.26 3.13
C ASP A 223 -13.26 7.35 3.43
N PRO A 224 -12.45 8.05 2.62
CA PRO A 224 -11.01 8.16 2.82
C PRO A 224 -10.63 8.91 4.10
N VAL A 225 -11.47 9.83 4.59
CA VAL A 225 -11.21 10.58 5.84
C VAL A 225 -11.35 9.65 7.05
N ARG A 226 -12.41 8.85 7.08
CA ARG A 226 -12.58 7.84 8.15
C ARG A 226 -11.47 6.81 8.12
N ALA A 227 -11.09 6.34 6.94
CA ALA A 227 -9.99 5.39 6.77
C ALA A 227 -8.65 5.98 7.23
N ALA A 228 -8.35 7.23 6.88
CA ALA A 228 -7.16 7.93 7.35
C ALA A 228 -7.12 8.03 8.88
N GLY A 229 -8.23 8.41 9.53
CA GLY A 229 -8.33 8.44 10.98
C GLY A 229 -8.11 7.06 11.65
N ILE A 230 -8.54 5.96 11.01
CA ILE A 230 -8.25 4.60 11.49
C ILE A 230 -6.75 4.30 11.40
N ILE A 231 -6.11 4.60 10.27
CA ILE A 231 -4.69 4.32 10.04
C ILE A 231 -3.82 5.14 11.00
N VAL A 232 -4.13 6.44 11.19
CA VAL A 232 -3.41 7.31 12.13
C VAL A 232 -3.52 6.76 13.56
N ARG A 233 -4.72 6.40 14.03
CA ARG A 233 -4.89 5.78 15.36
C ARG A 233 -4.10 4.48 15.52
N LEU A 234 -4.06 3.62 14.49
CA LEU A 234 -3.28 2.39 14.52
C LEU A 234 -1.78 2.66 14.59
N ALA A 235 -1.27 3.67 13.87
CA ALA A 235 0.13 4.04 13.92
C ALA A 235 0.56 4.51 15.32
N HIS A 236 -0.34 5.17 16.05
CA HIS A 236 -0.15 5.58 17.46
C HIS A 236 -0.44 4.45 18.47
N SER A 237 -0.97 3.32 18.03
CA SER A 237 -1.31 2.18 18.91
C SER A 237 -0.09 1.29 19.15
N GLU A 238 -0.04 0.64 20.32
CA GLU A 238 0.93 -0.43 20.60
C GLU A 238 0.66 -1.69 19.76
N HIS A 239 -0.60 -1.90 19.35
CA HIS A 239 -1.04 -3.06 18.60
C HIS A 239 -1.38 -2.67 17.15
N VAL A 240 -0.48 -2.96 16.24
CA VAL A 240 -0.67 -2.76 14.80
C VAL A 240 -0.83 -4.13 14.15
N PRO A 241 -1.97 -4.42 13.49
CA PRO A 241 -2.11 -5.68 12.77
C PRO A 241 -1.21 -5.68 11.52
N LEU A 242 -0.75 -6.85 11.10
CA LEU A 242 -0.01 -6.95 9.84
C LEU A 242 -0.89 -6.52 8.64
N ARG A 243 -2.19 -6.88 8.66
CA ARG A 243 -3.14 -6.59 7.59
C ARG A 243 -4.41 -5.95 8.11
N LEU A 244 -4.88 -4.96 7.38
CA LEU A 244 -6.12 -4.23 7.67
C LEU A 244 -6.99 -4.17 6.41
N PRO A 245 -7.93 -5.10 6.23
CA PRO A 245 -8.99 -4.91 5.24
C PRO A 245 -9.80 -3.65 5.56
N LEU A 246 -9.97 -2.76 4.59
CA LEU A 246 -10.76 -1.55 4.73
C LEU A 246 -11.97 -1.56 3.79
N GLY A 247 -13.14 -1.30 4.37
CA GLY A 247 -14.43 -1.36 3.71
C GLY A 247 -15.07 -2.74 3.74
N SER A 248 -16.40 -2.79 3.80
CA SER A 248 -17.18 -4.03 3.93
C SER A 248 -16.89 -5.01 2.80
N GLU A 249 -16.76 -4.51 1.57
CA GLU A 249 -16.45 -5.34 0.40
C GLU A 249 -15.08 -6.04 0.56
N ALA A 250 -14.05 -5.35 1.08
CA ALA A 250 -12.75 -5.97 1.32
C ALA A 250 -12.85 -7.09 2.36
N VAL A 251 -13.54 -6.85 3.47
CA VAL A 251 -13.74 -7.86 4.53
C VAL A 251 -14.43 -9.11 3.99
N GLU A 252 -15.52 -8.96 3.25
CA GLU A 252 -16.26 -10.09 2.70
C GLU A 252 -15.49 -10.86 1.63
N ARG A 253 -14.87 -10.13 0.68
CA ARG A 253 -14.09 -10.76 -0.40
C ARG A 253 -12.90 -11.54 0.13
N LEU A 254 -12.11 -10.92 1.02
CA LEU A 254 -10.92 -11.55 1.56
C LEU A 254 -11.28 -12.75 2.43
N SER A 255 -12.34 -12.64 3.26
CA SER A 255 -12.86 -13.79 4.00
C SER A 255 -13.26 -14.94 3.08
N GLY A 256 -13.90 -14.63 1.95
CA GLY A 256 -14.28 -15.61 0.94
C GLY A 256 -13.07 -16.25 0.23
N VAL A 257 -12.04 -15.45 -0.08
CA VAL A 257 -10.79 -15.95 -0.70
C VAL A 257 -10.08 -16.93 0.21
N TYR A 258 -9.92 -16.60 1.49
CA TYR A 258 -9.25 -17.49 2.44
C TYR A 258 -10.00 -18.80 2.64
N ARG A 259 -11.35 -18.76 2.74
CA ARG A 259 -12.16 -20.00 2.84
C ARG A 259 -12.00 -20.88 1.60
N ARG A 260 -12.06 -20.31 0.39
CA ARG A 260 -11.87 -21.08 -0.86
C ARG A 260 -10.44 -21.62 -0.96
N GLY A 261 -9.43 -20.83 -0.62
CA GLY A 261 -8.04 -21.26 -0.64
C GLY A 261 -7.79 -22.43 0.31
N LEU A 262 -8.32 -22.38 1.53
CA LEU A 262 -8.23 -23.48 2.49
C LEU A 262 -8.90 -24.75 1.95
N ALA A 263 -10.12 -24.63 1.46
CA ALA A 263 -10.86 -25.78 0.88
C ALA A 263 -10.13 -26.39 -0.34
N GLU A 264 -9.44 -25.56 -1.15
CA GLU A 264 -8.64 -26.05 -2.27
C GLU A 264 -7.41 -26.83 -1.80
N VAL A 265 -6.68 -26.30 -0.81
CA VAL A 265 -5.55 -27.01 -0.20
C VAL A 265 -5.99 -28.35 0.41
N GLU A 266 -7.10 -28.38 1.14
CA GLU A 266 -7.66 -29.61 1.73
C GLU A 266 -8.08 -30.61 0.66
N ARG A 267 -8.71 -30.16 -0.41
CA ARG A 267 -9.14 -31.01 -1.54
C ARG A 267 -7.98 -31.74 -2.20
N TRP A 268 -6.83 -31.11 -2.32
CA TRP A 268 -5.67 -31.66 -3.01
C TRP A 268 -4.61 -32.22 -2.07
N ALA A 269 -4.86 -32.23 -0.74
CA ALA A 269 -3.89 -32.58 0.29
C ALA A 269 -3.30 -33.98 0.12
N GLU A 270 -4.10 -34.98 -0.25
CA GLU A 270 -3.64 -36.36 -0.45
C GLU A 270 -2.67 -36.45 -1.63
N ILE A 271 -3.07 -35.89 -2.78
CA ILE A 271 -2.21 -35.86 -3.98
C ILE A 271 -0.92 -35.06 -3.70
N ALA A 272 -1.04 -33.91 -3.02
CA ALA A 272 0.14 -33.09 -2.71
C ALA A 272 1.13 -33.82 -1.81
N ARG A 273 0.66 -34.54 -0.78
CA ARG A 273 1.50 -35.34 0.12
C ARG A 273 2.16 -36.54 -0.56
N SER A 274 1.56 -37.09 -1.60
CA SER A 274 2.14 -38.22 -2.36
C SER A 274 3.40 -37.83 -3.15
N ALA A 275 3.78 -36.54 -3.17
CA ALA A 275 5.05 -36.08 -3.71
C ALA A 275 6.23 -36.22 -2.74
N ASP A 276 5.98 -36.51 -1.47
CA ASP A 276 7.03 -36.77 -0.49
C ASP A 276 7.60 -38.19 -0.68
N PHE A 277 8.82 -38.42 -0.24
CA PHE A 277 9.40 -39.77 -0.17
C PHE A 277 8.65 -40.61 0.85
N ASP A 278 8.53 -41.94 0.63
CA ASP A 278 7.81 -42.86 1.51
C ASP A 278 8.39 -42.91 2.92
N ASP A 279 9.68 -42.64 3.07
CA ASP A 279 10.41 -42.59 4.35
C ASP A 279 10.57 -41.16 4.91
N ALA A 280 9.94 -40.17 4.27
CA ALA A 280 10.02 -38.79 4.71
C ALA A 280 9.33 -38.58 6.07
N VAL A 281 10.07 -38.02 7.02
CA VAL A 281 9.49 -37.54 8.27
C VAL A 281 8.86 -36.18 8.00
N SER A 282 7.54 -36.09 8.18
CA SER A 282 6.83 -34.81 8.03
C SER A 282 7.42 -33.78 9.00
N ALA A 283 8.06 -32.75 8.47
CA ALA A 283 8.63 -31.68 9.26
C ALA A 283 8.04 -30.33 8.81
N VAL A 284 7.24 -29.72 9.67
CA VAL A 284 6.93 -28.29 9.53
C VAL A 284 8.15 -27.53 10.07
N ARG A 285 8.90 -26.93 9.17
CA ARG A 285 10.07 -26.10 9.56
C ARG A 285 9.56 -24.77 10.13
N PRO A 286 10.16 -24.28 11.23
CA PRO A 286 9.86 -22.93 11.68
C PRO A 286 10.27 -21.93 10.59
N VAL A 287 9.36 -21.04 10.25
CA VAL A 287 9.57 -19.95 9.27
C VAL A 287 9.99 -18.71 10.05
#